data_432172b4e0cf806b913ed949b673e8da
#
_entry.id   432172b4e0cf806b913ed949b673e8da
#
_cell.length_a   1.000
_cell.length_b   1.000
_cell.length_c   1.000
_cell.angle_alpha   90.00
_cell.angle_beta   90.00
_cell.angle_gamma   90.00
#
_symmetry.space_group_name_H-M   'P 1'
#
loop_
_entity.id
_entity.type
_entity.pdbx_description
1 polymer ?
#
loop_
_entity_poly.entity_id
_entity_poly.type
_entity_poly.pdbx_seq_one_letter_code
_entity_poly.pdbx_strand_id
1 'polypeptide(L)'
;TVMHARANRLRGHTRLHTPTTSEPLFVAVIDEIAALTAYVTDRKVRTEVEQLLGLLLSQGRAVGISVVAAVQDPAKDTLPVRQLFTVRIGLRLTEATQTTMVLGQGARDAGAECDRIPDTTPGVGYMMVDGTAHAQRVRAFHVTDHDITALASRFRRTARRPNKPHQPHNTDTGHTASEGSGE
;
A
#
# COMPACT_ATOMS: atom_id res chain seq x y z
N THR A 1 16.16 -4.29 3.56
CA THR A 1 14.80 -3.73 3.47
C THR A 1 14.17 -3.62 4.86
N VAL A 2 13.14 -2.75 5.02
CA VAL A 2 12.39 -2.58 6.28
C VAL A 2 11.76 -3.91 6.73
N MET A 3 11.21 -4.69 5.81
CA MET A 3 10.66 -6.03 6.10
C MET A 3 11.68 -6.94 6.79
N HIS A 4 12.87 -7.09 6.23
CA HIS A 4 13.90 -7.95 6.80
C HIS A 4 14.37 -7.47 8.17
N ALA A 5 14.56 -6.16 8.33
CA ALA A 5 14.96 -5.59 9.61
C ALA A 5 13.93 -5.86 10.71
N ARG A 6 12.63 -5.68 10.40
CA ARG A 6 11.54 -5.98 11.33
C ARG A 6 11.40 -7.47 11.60
N ALA A 7 11.45 -8.32 10.56
CA ALA A 7 11.39 -9.76 10.71
C ALA A 7 12.51 -10.29 11.63
N ASN A 8 13.73 -9.78 11.48
CA ASN A 8 14.85 -10.17 12.35
C ASN A 8 14.64 -9.75 13.81
N ARG A 9 14.06 -8.55 14.07
CA ARG A 9 13.76 -8.12 15.44
C ARG A 9 12.63 -8.93 16.09
N LEU A 10 11.67 -9.39 15.32
CA LEU A 10 10.55 -10.19 15.84
C LEU A 10 10.96 -11.64 16.12
N ARG A 11 12.03 -12.12 15.45
CA ARG A 11 12.46 -13.52 15.56
C ARG A 11 12.83 -13.88 17.01
N GLY A 12 12.16 -14.90 17.52
CA GLY A 12 12.35 -15.39 18.89
C GLY A 12 11.56 -14.63 19.98
N HIS A 13 10.84 -13.55 19.63
CA HIS A 13 10.07 -12.73 20.57
C HIS A 13 8.57 -12.77 20.33
N THR A 14 8.15 -12.47 19.10
CA THR A 14 6.73 -12.42 18.73
C THR A 14 6.52 -12.76 17.27
N ARG A 15 5.31 -13.17 16.92
CA ARG A 15 4.94 -13.47 15.53
C ARG A 15 4.35 -12.29 14.78
N LEU A 16 3.94 -11.24 15.49
CA LEU A 16 3.26 -10.09 14.90
C LEU A 16 3.88 -8.79 15.40
N HIS A 17 4.09 -7.87 14.47
CA HIS A 17 4.51 -6.51 14.77
C HIS A 17 3.38 -5.73 15.47
N THR A 18 3.70 -5.11 16.60
CA THR A 18 2.82 -4.13 17.25
C THR A 18 3.27 -2.73 16.88
N PRO A 19 2.43 -1.92 16.20
CA PRO A 19 2.81 -0.58 15.80
C PRO A 19 3.13 0.32 16.99
N THR A 20 4.21 1.11 16.86
CA THR A 20 4.62 2.14 17.82
C THR A 20 4.91 3.44 17.07
N THR A 21 5.15 4.55 17.81
CA THR A 21 5.56 5.82 17.19
C THR A 21 6.90 5.74 16.48
N SER A 22 7.83 4.92 16.97
CA SER A 22 9.14 4.68 16.34
C SER A 22 9.08 3.64 15.21
N GLU A 23 8.14 2.71 15.28
CA GLU A 23 7.92 1.67 14.29
C GLU A 23 6.44 1.60 13.87
N PRO A 24 5.95 2.60 13.11
CA PRO A 24 4.55 2.68 12.73
C PRO A 24 4.17 1.58 11.74
N LEU A 25 2.87 1.31 11.62
CA LEU A 25 2.32 0.53 10.52
C LEU A 25 2.61 1.25 9.20
N PHE A 26 3.05 0.50 8.20
CA PHE A 26 3.13 0.99 6.82
C PHE A 26 1.91 0.49 6.05
N VAL A 27 1.22 1.42 5.40
CA VAL A 27 0.12 1.11 4.49
C VAL A 27 0.49 1.62 3.10
N ALA A 28 0.68 0.69 2.16
CA ALA A 28 0.84 1.02 0.76
C ALA A 28 -0.55 1.11 0.13
N VAL A 29 -0.91 2.27 -0.39
CA VAL A 29 -2.18 2.48 -1.11
C VAL A 29 -1.86 2.59 -2.60
N ILE A 30 -2.51 1.74 -3.40
CA ILE A 30 -2.33 1.64 -4.86
C ILE A 30 -3.70 1.86 -5.48
N ASP A 31 -3.91 3.02 -6.10
CA ASP A 31 -5.20 3.45 -6.65
C ASP A 31 -5.61 2.62 -7.88
N GLU A 32 -4.65 2.29 -8.76
CA GLU A 32 -4.85 1.36 -9.87
C GLU A 32 -3.66 0.39 -9.97
N ILE A 33 -3.86 -0.83 -9.49
CA ILE A 33 -2.77 -1.82 -9.44
C ILE A 33 -2.38 -2.34 -10.82
N ALA A 34 -3.26 -2.25 -11.83
CA ALA A 34 -2.94 -2.60 -13.21
C ALA A 34 -1.80 -1.75 -13.77
N ALA A 35 -1.64 -0.52 -13.28
CA ALA A 35 -0.51 0.35 -13.64
C ALA A 35 0.85 -0.24 -13.25
N LEU A 36 0.89 -1.09 -12.25
CA LEU A 36 2.10 -1.78 -11.79
C LEU A 36 2.26 -3.20 -12.35
N THR A 37 1.21 -3.77 -12.93
CA THR A 37 1.18 -5.14 -13.42
C THR A 37 0.90 -5.19 -14.93
N ALA A 38 -0.35 -5.16 -15.34
CA ALA A 38 -0.78 -5.38 -16.72
C ALA A 38 -0.26 -4.30 -17.71
N TYR A 39 -0.15 -3.04 -17.26
CA TYR A 39 0.27 -1.92 -18.11
C TYR A 39 1.78 -1.73 -18.19
N VAL A 40 2.55 -2.49 -17.41
CA VAL A 40 4.02 -2.48 -17.52
C VAL A 40 4.44 -3.30 -18.74
N THR A 41 5.07 -2.64 -19.71
CA THR A 41 5.50 -3.28 -20.97
C THR A 41 6.78 -4.09 -20.81
N ASP A 42 7.69 -3.66 -19.92
CA ASP A 42 8.91 -4.41 -19.62
C ASP A 42 8.58 -5.64 -18.78
N ARG A 43 8.80 -6.81 -19.37
CA ARG A 43 8.50 -8.10 -18.72
C ARG A 43 9.33 -8.34 -17.44
N LYS A 44 10.58 -7.86 -17.40
CA LYS A 44 11.44 -8.04 -16.22
C LYS A 44 10.92 -7.22 -15.06
N VAL A 45 10.61 -5.95 -15.32
CA VAL A 45 10.02 -5.04 -14.31
C VAL A 45 8.70 -5.59 -13.82
N ARG A 46 7.82 -6.03 -14.71
CA ARG A 46 6.53 -6.63 -14.33
C ARG A 46 6.72 -7.85 -13.41
N THR A 47 7.61 -8.77 -13.76
CA THR A 47 7.89 -9.96 -12.96
C THR A 47 8.43 -9.58 -11.57
N GLU A 48 9.32 -8.59 -11.49
CA GLU A 48 9.85 -8.10 -10.21
C GLU A 48 8.75 -7.49 -9.34
N VAL A 49 7.88 -6.68 -9.92
CA VAL A 49 6.72 -6.09 -9.21
C VAL A 49 5.79 -7.18 -8.68
N GLU A 50 5.44 -8.17 -9.50
CA GLU A 50 4.60 -9.29 -9.07
C GLU A 50 5.23 -10.08 -7.90
N GLN A 51 6.54 -10.33 -7.95
CA GLN A 51 7.27 -10.99 -6.86
C GLN A 51 7.27 -10.15 -5.59
N LEU A 52 7.52 -8.84 -5.69
CA LEU A 52 7.49 -7.93 -4.55
C LEU A 52 6.10 -7.80 -3.94
N LEU A 53 5.05 -7.69 -4.76
CA LEU A 53 3.66 -7.70 -4.29
C LEU A 53 3.32 -9.03 -3.60
N GLY A 54 3.72 -10.16 -4.19
CA GLY A 54 3.53 -11.48 -3.58
C GLY A 54 4.20 -11.58 -2.20
N LEU A 55 5.42 -11.06 -2.07
CA LEU A 55 6.14 -11.02 -0.80
C LEU A 55 5.45 -10.11 0.23
N LEU A 56 5.02 -8.91 -0.17
CA LEU A 56 4.32 -7.96 0.70
C LEU A 56 2.98 -8.51 1.19
N LEU A 57 2.20 -9.12 0.29
CA LEU A 57 0.89 -9.66 0.62
C LEU A 57 0.96 -10.91 1.52
N SER A 58 1.98 -11.76 1.31
CA SER A 58 2.13 -12.99 2.09
C SER A 58 2.80 -12.78 3.46
N GLN A 59 3.74 -11.84 3.58
CA GLN A 59 4.58 -11.68 4.78
C GLN A 59 4.44 -10.30 5.45
N GLY A 60 3.92 -9.30 4.74
CA GLY A 60 3.87 -7.91 5.23
C GLY A 60 3.11 -7.75 6.53
N ARG A 61 1.99 -8.45 6.69
CA ARG A 61 1.15 -8.39 7.89
C ARG A 61 1.94 -8.68 9.16
N ALA A 62 2.78 -9.70 9.15
CA ALA A 62 3.57 -10.08 10.32
C ALA A 62 4.56 -9.00 10.75
N VAL A 63 5.03 -8.19 9.81
CA VAL A 63 6.02 -7.12 10.04
C VAL A 63 5.42 -5.72 10.02
N GLY A 64 4.11 -5.60 10.11
CA GLY A 64 3.40 -4.31 10.15
C GLY A 64 3.40 -3.57 8.83
N ILE A 65 3.27 -4.30 7.72
CA ILE A 65 3.08 -3.72 6.38
C ILE A 65 1.78 -4.26 5.81
N SER A 66 0.92 -3.37 5.32
CA SER A 66 -0.35 -3.69 4.68
C SER A 66 -0.42 -3.07 3.30
N VAL A 67 -1.11 -3.73 2.39
CA VAL A 67 -1.37 -3.22 1.04
C VAL A 67 -2.87 -3.05 0.86
N VAL A 68 -3.27 -1.88 0.40
CA VAL A 68 -4.63 -1.56 -0.07
C VAL A 68 -4.53 -1.24 -1.54
N ALA A 69 -5.21 -2.01 -2.37
CA ALA A 69 -5.16 -1.80 -3.82
C ALA A 69 -6.56 -1.75 -4.41
N ALA A 70 -6.76 -0.86 -5.38
CA ALA A 70 -7.93 -0.84 -6.23
C ALA A 70 -7.57 -1.34 -7.64
N VAL A 71 -8.57 -1.87 -8.34
CA VAL A 71 -8.45 -2.30 -9.72
C VAL A 71 -9.79 -2.11 -10.43
N GLN A 72 -9.76 -1.60 -11.65
CA GLN A 72 -10.96 -1.42 -12.46
C GLN A 72 -11.34 -2.72 -13.19
N ASP A 73 -10.36 -3.40 -13.76
CA ASP A 73 -10.56 -4.69 -14.43
C ASP A 73 -10.04 -5.85 -13.57
N PRO A 74 -10.92 -6.71 -13.04
CA PRO A 74 -10.54 -7.81 -12.17
C PRO A 74 -10.01 -9.06 -12.89
N ALA A 75 -9.73 -8.98 -14.18
CA ALA A 75 -9.24 -10.11 -14.96
C ALA A 75 -7.97 -10.73 -14.34
N LYS A 76 -7.78 -12.02 -14.54
CA LYS A 76 -6.65 -12.78 -13.97
C LYS A 76 -5.30 -12.22 -14.44
N ASP A 77 -5.24 -11.81 -15.70
CA ASP A 77 -4.01 -11.29 -16.29
C ASP A 77 -3.66 -9.88 -15.78
N THR A 78 -4.68 -9.15 -15.29
CA THR A 78 -4.50 -7.84 -14.68
C THR A 78 -3.89 -7.95 -13.27
N LEU A 79 -4.32 -8.94 -12.48
CA LEU A 79 -3.86 -9.12 -11.11
C LEU A 79 -3.60 -10.59 -10.76
N PRO A 80 -2.45 -11.15 -11.15
CA PRO A 80 -2.11 -12.56 -10.89
C PRO A 80 -2.10 -12.91 -9.39
N VAL A 81 -1.71 -11.96 -8.53
CA VAL A 81 -1.57 -12.15 -7.06
C VAL A 81 -2.87 -11.87 -6.28
N ARG A 82 -4.01 -11.67 -6.94
CA ARG A 82 -5.28 -11.28 -6.30
C ARG A 82 -5.72 -12.21 -5.15
N GLN A 83 -5.41 -13.49 -5.24
CA GLN A 83 -5.73 -14.49 -4.23
C GLN A 83 -4.98 -14.31 -2.90
N LEU A 84 -3.93 -13.49 -2.88
CA LEU A 84 -3.18 -13.17 -1.65
C LEU A 84 -3.81 -12.05 -0.84
N PHE A 85 -4.82 -11.35 -1.39
CA PHE A 85 -5.60 -10.38 -0.64
C PHE A 85 -6.63 -11.10 0.21
N THR A 86 -6.47 -10.99 1.53
CA THR A 86 -7.33 -11.67 2.52
C THR A 86 -8.69 -10.99 2.71
N VAL A 87 -8.80 -9.73 2.33
CA VAL A 87 -10.07 -8.98 2.27
C VAL A 87 -10.25 -8.48 0.85
N ARG A 88 -11.40 -8.79 0.26
CA ARG A 88 -11.73 -8.40 -1.10
C ARG A 88 -13.10 -7.73 -1.12
N ILE A 89 -13.21 -6.60 -1.82
CA ILE A 89 -14.43 -5.83 -1.93
C ILE A 89 -14.76 -5.65 -3.41
N GLY A 90 -15.93 -6.07 -3.82
CA GLY A 90 -16.50 -5.80 -5.13
C GLY A 90 -17.58 -4.73 -5.01
N LEU A 91 -17.38 -3.60 -5.66
CA LEU A 91 -18.44 -2.61 -5.86
C LEU A 91 -19.37 -3.06 -7.00
N ARG A 92 -20.15 -2.14 -7.59
CA ARG A 92 -20.98 -2.45 -8.74
C ARG A 92 -20.12 -2.92 -9.92
N LEU A 93 -20.41 -4.10 -10.42
CA LEU A 93 -19.79 -4.72 -11.58
C LEU A 93 -20.84 -4.88 -12.69
N THR A 94 -20.38 -5.10 -13.92
CA THR A 94 -21.27 -5.25 -15.08
C THR A 94 -21.70 -6.68 -15.31
N GLU A 95 -20.89 -7.66 -14.89
CA GLU A 95 -21.10 -9.07 -15.17
C GLU A 95 -20.99 -9.94 -13.91
N ALA A 96 -21.78 -11.00 -13.89
CA ALA A 96 -21.76 -12.00 -12.82
C ALA A 96 -20.39 -12.67 -12.65
N THR A 97 -19.69 -12.89 -13.76
CA THR A 97 -18.34 -13.49 -13.81
C THR A 97 -17.32 -12.65 -13.08
N GLN A 98 -17.41 -11.31 -13.18
CA GLN A 98 -16.54 -10.37 -12.48
C GLN A 98 -16.68 -10.47 -10.96
N THR A 99 -17.91 -10.73 -10.45
CA THR A 99 -18.10 -10.96 -9.01
C THR A 99 -17.24 -12.12 -8.52
N THR A 100 -17.21 -13.23 -9.26
CA THR A 100 -16.37 -14.39 -8.94
C THR A 100 -14.88 -14.07 -9.09
N MET A 101 -14.50 -13.27 -10.08
CA MET A 101 -13.10 -12.85 -10.28
C MET A 101 -12.59 -12.02 -9.12
N VAL A 102 -13.38 -11.09 -8.59
CA VAL A 102 -13.00 -10.23 -7.45
C VAL A 102 -13.07 -10.98 -6.14
N LEU A 103 -14.23 -11.57 -5.83
CA LEU A 103 -14.51 -12.07 -4.49
C LEU A 103 -14.12 -13.54 -4.30
N GLY A 104 -13.86 -14.26 -5.38
CA GLY A 104 -13.48 -15.67 -5.38
C GLY A 104 -14.59 -16.61 -5.78
N GLN A 105 -14.22 -17.89 -5.98
CA GLN A 105 -15.18 -18.95 -6.29
C GLN A 105 -16.18 -19.13 -5.15
N GLY A 106 -17.43 -19.37 -5.50
CA GLY A 106 -18.52 -19.52 -4.52
C GLY A 106 -19.03 -18.20 -3.91
N ALA A 107 -18.44 -17.05 -4.24
CA ALA A 107 -18.90 -15.77 -3.68
C ALA A 107 -20.38 -15.47 -4.00
N ARG A 108 -20.85 -15.86 -5.18
CA ARG A 108 -22.26 -15.70 -5.56
C ARG A 108 -23.16 -16.61 -4.73
N ASP A 109 -22.76 -17.85 -4.50
CA ASP A 109 -23.49 -18.79 -3.65
C ASP A 109 -23.50 -18.32 -2.19
N ALA A 110 -22.45 -17.58 -1.79
CA ALA A 110 -22.35 -16.90 -0.51
C ALA A 110 -23.16 -15.59 -0.43
N GLY A 111 -23.90 -15.23 -1.48
CA GLY A 111 -24.81 -14.08 -1.52
C GLY A 111 -24.25 -12.80 -2.14
N ALA A 112 -23.08 -12.83 -2.78
CA ALA A 112 -22.50 -11.65 -3.43
C ALA A 112 -23.14 -11.42 -4.82
N GLU A 113 -23.82 -10.31 -5.01
CA GLU A 113 -24.49 -9.92 -6.25
C GLU A 113 -24.02 -8.55 -6.74
N CYS A 114 -22.69 -8.41 -6.99
CA CYS A 114 -22.09 -7.14 -7.41
C CYS A 114 -22.66 -6.64 -8.75
N ASP A 115 -23.03 -7.54 -9.64
CA ASP A 115 -23.65 -7.27 -10.95
C ASP A 115 -25.10 -6.80 -10.86
N ARG A 116 -25.75 -6.95 -9.70
CA ARG A 116 -27.15 -6.54 -9.46
C ARG A 116 -27.26 -5.27 -8.61
N ILE A 117 -26.16 -4.65 -8.26
CA ILE A 117 -26.17 -3.38 -7.51
C ILE A 117 -26.71 -2.27 -8.43
N PRO A 118 -27.81 -1.57 -8.06
CA PRO A 118 -28.32 -0.46 -8.85
C PRO A 118 -27.33 0.70 -8.94
N ASP A 119 -27.30 1.39 -10.07
CA ASP A 119 -26.48 2.61 -10.26
C ASP A 119 -26.94 3.78 -9.34
N THR A 120 -28.18 3.76 -8.89
CA THR A 120 -28.74 4.71 -7.93
C THR A 120 -28.22 4.53 -6.50
N THR A 121 -27.40 3.49 -6.24
CA THR A 121 -26.86 3.20 -4.90
C THR A 121 -25.33 3.25 -4.87
N PRO A 122 -24.71 4.43 -5.04
CA PRO A 122 -23.25 4.54 -5.04
C PRO A 122 -22.66 4.09 -3.71
N GLY A 123 -21.46 3.54 -3.78
CA GLY A 123 -20.70 3.06 -2.62
C GLY A 123 -21.16 1.71 -2.07
N VAL A 124 -22.25 1.12 -2.58
CA VAL A 124 -22.66 -0.24 -2.19
C VAL A 124 -21.74 -1.26 -2.84
N GLY A 125 -21.45 -2.31 -2.10
CA GLY A 125 -20.63 -3.44 -2.55
C GLY A 125 -20.81 -4.67 -1.68
N TYR A 126 -20.05 -5.70 -1.99
CA TYR A 126 -19.94 -6.92 -1.20
C TYR A 126 -18.49 -7.14 -0.80
N MET A 127 -18.29 -7.56 0.43
CA MET A 127 -16.98 -7.86 1.01
C MET A 127 -16.90 -9.35 1.35
N MET A 128 -15.79 -9.96 0.94
CA MET A 128 -15.38 -11.30 1.39
C MET A 128 -14.09 -11.19 2.19
N VAL A 129 -14.09 -11.88 3.33
CA VAL A 129 -12.89 -12.04 4.16
C VAL A 129 -12.51 -13.52 4.13
N ASP A 130 -11.23 -13.81 3.94
CA ASP A 130 -10.75 -15.19 3.91
C ASP A 130 -11.16 -15.95 5.18
N GLY A 131 -11.66 -17.17 4.98
CA GLY A 131 -12.19 -18.02 6.06
C GLY A 131 -13.63 -17.74 6.46
N THR A 132 -14.32 -16.78 5.83
CA THR A 132 -15.77 -16.55 6.05
C THR A 132 -16.61 -17.27 4.99
N ALA A 133 -17.76 -17.81 5.42
CA ALA A 133 -18.67 -18.54 4.55
C ALA A 133 -19.64 -17.63 3.77
N HIS A 134 -19.80 -16.38 4.20
CA HIS A 134 -20.83 -15.47 3.67
C HIS A 134 -20.21 -14.16 3.21
N ALA A 135 -20.74 -13.66 2.10
CA ALA A 135 -20.44 -12.30 1.64
C ALA A 135 -21.20 -11.29 2.49
N GLN A 136 -20.51 -10.24 2.93
CA GLN A 136 -21.13 -9.13 3.65
C GLN A 136 -21.46 -8.01 2.69
N ARG A 137 -22.73 -7.60 2.66
CA ARG A 137 -23.11 -6.39 1.93
C ARG A 137 -22.67 -5.16 2.71
N VAL A 138 -21.90 -4.30 2.07
CA VAL A 138 -21.30 -3.11 2.69
C VAL A 138 -21.68 -1.85 1.92
N ARG A 139 -21.59 -0.70 2.57
CA ARG A 139 -21.71 0.60 1.91
C ARG A 139 -20.63 1.54 2.43
N ALA A 140 -19.85 2.11 1.52
CA ALA A 140 -18.89 3.15 1.84
C ALA A 140 -19.61 4.45 2.26
N PHE A 141 -18.97 5.23 3.13
CA PHE A 141 -19.45 6.56 3.46
C PHE A 141 -19.34 7.48 2.23
N HIS A 142 -20.26 8.41 2.12
CA HIS A 142 -20.11 9.51 1.17
C HIS A 142 -19.09 10.50 1.71
N VAL A 143 -17.99 10.68 1.00
CA VAL A 143 -16.90 11.60 1.35
C VAL A 143 -16.94 12.76 0.38
N THR A 144 -17.09 13.98 0.91
CA THR A 144 -17.13 15.23 0.13
C THR A 144 -15.73 15.86 0.02
N ASP A 145 -15.54 16.79 -0.90
CA ASP A 145 -14.29 17.57 -1.01
C ASP A 145 -13.97 18.35 0.28
N HIS A 146 -15.01 18.78 1.01
CA HIS A 146 -14.86 19.40 2.33
C HIS A 146 -14.26 18.40 3.33
N ASP A 147 -14.76 17.17 3.38
CA ASP A 147 -14.25 16.12 4.27
C ASP A 147 -12.79 15.80 3.94
N ILE A 148 -12.45 15.70 2.65
CA ILE A 148 -11.06 15.47 2.18
C ILE A 148 -10.16 16.62 2.65
N THR A 149 -10.60 17.86 2.48
CA THR A 149 -9.84 19.05 2.90
C THR A 149 -9.63 19.07 4.41
N ALA A 150 -10.67 18.74 5.19
CA ALA A 150 -10.61 18.66 6.65
C ALA A 150 -9.63 17.57 7.11
N LEU A 151 -9.70 16.38 6.51
CA LEU A 151 -8.77 15.27 6.79
C LEU A 151 -7.34 15.64 6.44
N ALA A 152 -7.10 16.20 5.26
CA ALA A 152 -5.77 16.63 4.83
C ALA A 152 -5.17 17.66 5.77
N SER A 153 -5.97 18.63 6.24
CA SER A 153 -5.55 19.66 7.18
C SER A 153 -5.21 19.07 8.55
N ARG A 154 -6.03 18.15 9.06
CA ARG A 154 -5.85 17.48 10.34
C ARG A 154 -4.59 16.61 10.38
N PHE A 155 -4.26 15.94 9.28
CA PHE A 155 -3.14 15.00 9.19
C PHE A 155 -1.95 15.55 8.43
N ARG A 156 -1.95 16.83 8.07
CA ARG A 156 -0.79 17.48 7.45
C ARG A 156 0.40 17.40 8.40
N ARG A 157 1.35 16.52 8.09
CA ARG A 157 2.63 16.51 8.77
C ARG A 157 3.30 17.86 8.48
N THR A 158 3.57 18.64 9.52
CA THR A 158 4.50 19.76 9.40
C THR A 158 5.78 19.18 8.80
N ALA A 159 6.09 19.57 7.57
CA ALA A 159 7.28 19.08 6.87
C ALA A 159 8.47 19.39 7.78
N ARG A 160 9.09 18.36 8.32
CA ARG A 160 10.35 18.50 9.04
C ARG A 160 11.31 19.08 8.01
N ARG A 161 11.71 20.35 8.20
CA ARG A 161 12.70 21.01 7.34
C ARG A 161 13.85 20.02 7.13
N PRO A 162 14.27 19.75 5.89
CA PRO A 162 15.44 18.93 5.68
C PRO A 162 16.59 19.59 6.42
N ASN A 163 17.27 18.83 7.26
CA ASN A 163 18.45 19.26 7.96
C ASN A 163 19.41 19.82 6.90
N LYS A 164 19.76 21.11 6.99
CA LYS A 164 20.78 21.69 6.11
C LYS A 164 22.01 20.78 6.19
N PRO A 165 22.59 20.39 5.05
CA PRO A 165 23.83 19.64 5.08
C PRO A 165 24.86 20.46 5.87
N HIS A 166 25.50 19.82 6.83
CA HIS A 166 26.58 20.39 7.63
C HIS A 166 27.66 20.87 6.66
N GLN A 167 27.82 22.19 6.52
CA GLN A 167 28.96 22.76 5.81
C GLN A 167 30.22 22.45 6.64
N PRO A 168 31.23 21.80 6.08
CA PRO A 168 32.49 21.63 6.79
C PRO A 168 33.10 23.00 7.03
N HIS A 169 33.42 23.27 8.27
CA HIS A 169 34.19 24.46 8.68
C HIS A 169 35.57 24.39 8.02
N ASN A 170 35.82 25.25 7.04
CA ASN A 170 37.16 25.50 6.54
C ASN A 170 37.93 26.18 7.67
N THR A 171 38.77 25.45 8.34
CA THR A 171 39.84 26.02 9.17
C THR A 171 40.93 26.48 8.21
N ASP A 172 40.88 27.76 7.93
CA ASP A 172 41.95 28.48 7.23
C ASP A 172 43.14 28.63 8.21
N THR A 173 44.11 27.72 8.10
CA THR A 173 45.40 27.87 8.78
C THR A 173 46.27 28.79 7.96
N GLY A 174 46.20 30.09 8.27
CA GLY A 174 47.11 31.07 7.78
C GLY A 174 48.55 30.78 8.28
N HIS A 175 49.38 30.35 7.37
CA HIS A 175 50.82 30.24 7.57
C HIS A 175 51.42 31.58 7.14
N THR A 176 51.72 32.43 8.12
CA THR A 176 52.59 33.61 7.91
C THR A 176 54.02 33.15 7.99
N ALA A 177 54.66 33.05 6.83
CA ALA A 177 56.12 32.97 6.76
C ALA A 177 56.69 34.40 6.84
N SER A 178 57.44 34.69 7.89
CA SER A 178 58.26 35.86 8.00
C SER A 178 59.63 35.58 7.35
N GLU A 179 59.91 36.20 6.24
CA GLU A 179 61.27 36.31 5.73
C GLU A 179 61.96 37.48 6.43
N GLY A 180 63.02 37.17 7.22
CA GLY A 180 63.97 38.12 7.70
C GLY A 180 65.08 38.32 6.70
N SER A 181 65.21 39.54 6.24
CA SER A 181 66.38 40.01 5.52
C SER A 181 67.56 40.27 6.48
N GLY A 182 68.72 39.85 6.06
CA GLY A 182 70.01 40.22 6.65
C GLY A 182 71.12 40.05 5.62
N GLU A 183 71.72 41.23 5.23
CA GLU A 183 72.93 41.50 4.50
C GLU A 183 73.18 40.84 3.13
#